data_d009cab3c83203b12853824b9ebeaa16
#
_entry.id   d009cab3c83203b12853824b9ebeaa16
#
_cell.length_a   1.000
_cell.length_b   1.000
_cell.length_c   1.000
_cell.angle_alpha   90.00
_cell.angle_beta   90.00
_cell.angle_gamma   90.00
#
_symmetry.space_group_name_H-M   'P 1'
#
loop_
_entity.id
_entity.type
_entity.pdbx_description
1 polymer ?
#
loop_
_entity_poly.entity_id
_entity_poly.type
_entity_poly.pdbx_seq_one_letter_code
_entity_poly.pdbx_strand_id
1 'polypeptide(L)'
;ALETTYQMGEDAKVDYNPIEKYLKCKDLKDAGFTDDDIAGMMDCKPGEVRTMLSALNLMDEYLDEYGYSGMYTQLDKNEDSFLKLDSALKKYKAGVASMWPYDPEADVADLKLIAFDYIRANFEQTLFRDIISVPSAKKPASSFFAKQEVWESFRDQHFATTDAIQEESVEDIMAKNPPDLTRALKARDQQWQQKVEEPFDDNYLQSMDVLNNHANAARPLQQLMKACQALEVVDVNQPSFLSDRNVLGCVKSLDEFVTKFKEILGL
;
A
#
# COMPACT_ATOMS: atom_id res chain seq x y z
N ALA A 1 -27.84 26.18 -3.32
CA ALA A 1 -26.84 27.00 -4.04
C ALA A 1 -26.40 28.19 -3.18
N LEU A 2 -27.34 29.02 -2.67
CA LEU A 2 -27.04 30.18 -1.83
C LEU A 2 -26.34 29.81 -0.53
N GLU A 3 -26.76 28.75 0.12
CA GLU A 3 -26.19 28.29 1.40
C GLU A 3 -24.75 27.78 1.23
N THR A 4 -24.46 27.10 0.12
CA THR A 4 -23.12 26.62 -0.20
C THR A 4 -22.16 27.79 -0.48
N THR A 5 -22.64 28.82 -1.16
CA THR A 5 -21.85 30.03 -1.47
C THR A 5 -21.58 30.85 -0.19
N TYR A 6 -22.55 30.92 0.75
CA TYR A 6 -22.38 31.61 2.02
C TYR A 6 -21.46 30.88 3.01
N GLN A 7 -21.49 29.55 3.02
CA GLN A 7 -20.60 28.75 3.87
C GLN A 7 -19.14 28.68 3.35
N MET A 8 -18.92 28.97 2.06
CA MET A 8 -17.59 29.07 1.44
C MET A 8 -17.07 30.51 1.27
N GLY A 9 -17.84 31.55 1.70
CA GLY A 9 -17.50 32.98 1.54
C GLY A 9 -16.54 33.47 2.63
N GLU A 10 -15.56 34.04 2.20
CA GLU A 10 -14.43 34.91 2.56
C GLU A 10 -13.94 35.08 4.02
N ASP A 11 -14.68 34.75 5.08
CA ASP A 11 -14.26 35.17 6.44
C ASP A 11 -14.11 34.06 7.50
N ALA A 12 -14.23 32.80 7.13
CA ALA A 12 -13.80 31.69 7.96
C ALA A 12 -13.28 30.60 7.02
N LYS A 13 -11.97 30.54 6.82
CA LYS A 13 -11.31 29.30 6.44
C LYS A 13 -11.48 28.32 7.61
N VAL A 14 -12.67 27.78 7.77
CA VAL A 14 -12.84 26.52 8.46
C VAL A 14 -12.15 25.53 7.54
N ASP A 15 -11.01 24.99 7.98
CA ASP A 15 -10.40 23.85 7.33
C ASP A 15 -11.43 22.72 7.42
N TYR A 16 -12.25 22.61 6.38
CA TYR A 16 -13.17 21.49 6.22
C TYR A 16 -12.35 20.20 6.25
N ASN A 17 -12.75 19.25 7.08
CA ASN A 17 -12.26 17.90 6.96
C ASN A 17 -12.41 17.48 5.47
N PRO A 18 -11.35 17.01 4.80
CA PRO A 18 -11.41 16.65 3.38
C PRO A 18 -12.61 15.76 3.03
N ILE A 19 -13.00 14.86 3.92
CA ILE A 19 -14.14 13.94 3.75
C ILE A 19 -15.47 14.71 3.68
N GLU A 20 -15.65 15.77 4.46
CA GLU A 20 -16.86 16.61 4.39
C GLU A 20 -16.99 17.28 3.01
N LYS A 21 -15.86 17.68 2.42
CA LYS A 21 -15.83 18.20 1.05
C LYS A 21 -16.30 17.15 0.03
N TYR A 22 -15.92 15.89 0.23
CA TYR A 22 -16.31 14.78 -0.67
C TYR A 22 -17.80 14.45 -0.51
N LEU A 23 -18.30 14.42 0.72
CA LEU A 23 -19.72 14.23 0.99
C LEU A 23 -20.56 15.35 0.37
N LYS A 24 -20.13 16.60 0.49
CA LYS A 24 -20.80 17.73 -0.16
C LYS A 24 -20.81 17.61 -1.69
N CYS A 25 -19.70 17.14 -2.27
CA CYS A 25 -19.63 16.86 -3.71
C CYS A 25 -20.66 15.79 -4.13
N LYS A 26 -20.81 14.72 -3.34
CA LYS A 26 -21.81 13.66 -3.54
C LYS A 26 -23.23 14.19 -3.44
N ASP A 27 -23.54 14.98 -2.40
CA ASP A 27 -24.86 15.58 -2.21
C ASP A 27 -25.29 16.44 -3.43
N LEU A 28 -24.35 17.23 -3.96
CA LEU A 28 -24.61 18.04 -5.17
C LEU A 28 -24.81 17.14 -6.39
N LYS A 29 -24.05 16.06 -6.52
CA LYS A 29 -24.22 15.10 -7.61
C LYS A 29 -25.57 14.39 -7.54
N ASP A 30 -25.98 13.95 -6.37
CA ASP A 30 -27.27 13.29 -6.12
C ASP A 30 -28.45 14.25 -6.32
N ALA A 31 -28.25 15.55 -6.10
CA ALA A 31 -29.20 16.60 -6.44
C ALA A 31 -29.31 16.89 -7.95
N GLY A 32 -28.51 16.21 -8.80
CA GLY A 32 -28.58 16.27 -10.26
C GLY A 32 -27.68 17.32 -10.90
N PHE A 33 -26.76 17.94 -10.16
CA PHE A 33 -25.80 18.87 -10.74
C PHE A 33 -24.75 18.16 -11.60
N THR A 34 -24.29 18.81 -12.67
CA THR A 34 -23.19 18.29 -13.50
C THR A 34 -21.84 18.49 -12.82
N ASP A 35 -20.81 17.75 -13.26
CA ASP A 35 -19.45 17.92 -12.75
C ASP A 35 -18.94 19.36 -12.92
N ASP A 36 -19.33 20.04 -14.01
CA ASP A 36 -18.97 21.44 -14.28
C ASP A 36 -19.68 22.40 -13.32
N ASP A 37 -20.97 22.17 -13.02
CA ASP A 37 -21.72 22.97 -12.04
C ASP A 37 -21.12 22.83 -10.64
N ILE A 38 -20.83 21.58 -10.24
CA ILE A 38 -20.20 21.27 -8.93
C ILE A 38 -18.83 21.94 -8.84
N ALA A 39 -18.03 21.82 -9.88
CA ALA A 39 -16.70 22.43 -9.95
C ALA A 39 -16.77 23.95 -9.77
N GLY A 40 -17.72 24.61 -10.42
CA GLY A 40 -17.97 26.05 -10.26
C GLY A 40 -18.43 26.43 -8.85
N MET A 41 -19.27 25.59 -8.20
CA MET A 41 -19.75 25.82 -6.83
C MET A 41 -18.67 25.60 -5.77
N MET A 42 -17.73 24.67 -6.02
CA MET A 42 -16.69 24.27 -5.07
C MET A 42 -15.32 24.90 -5.36
N ASP A 43 -15.24 25.80 -6.32
CA ASP A 43 -14.01 26.47 -6.78
C ASP A 43 -12.87 25.46 -7.07
N CYS A 44 -13.20 24.47 -7.89
CA CYS A 44 -12.26 23.41 -8.29
C CYS A 44 -12.45 23.03 -9.76
N LYS A 45 -11.67 22.08 -10.26
CA LYS A 45 -11.78 21.59 -11.64
C LYS A 45 -12.75 20.42 -11.74
N PRO A 46 -13.46 20.21 -12.87
CA PRO A 46 -14.33 19.05 -13.08
C PRO A 46 -13.61 17.70 -12.91
N GLY A 47 -12.30 17.64 -13.22
CA GLY A 47 -11.47 16.49 -12.97
C GLY A 47 -11.30 16.16 -11.48
N GLU A 48 -11.23 17.19 -10.63
CA GLU A 48 -11.14 17.03 -9.17
C GLU A 48 -12.48 16.53 -8.60
N VAL A 49 -13.61 17.00 -9.12
CA VAL A 49 -14.95 16.49 -8.77
C VAL A 49 -15.02 14.97 -9.00
N ARG A 50 -14.61 14.50 -10.18
CA ARG A 50 -14.57 13.06 -10.49
C ARG A 50 -13.62 12.28 -9.59
N THR A 51 -12.49 12.86 -9.23
CA THR A 51 -11.54 12.24 -8.31
C THR A 51 -12.13 12.13 -6.90
N MET A 52 -12.76 13.19 -6.40
CA MET A 52 -13.42 13.18 -5.09
C MET A 52 -14.53 12.12 -5.02
N LEU A 53 -15.41 12.08 -6.02
CA LEU A 53 -16.49 11.09 -6.08
C LEU A 53 -15.96 9.65 -6.18
N SER A 54 -14.91 9.43 -6.97
CA SER A 54 -14.29 8.11 -7.10
C SER A 54 -13.64 7.65 -5.81
N ALA A 55 -12.90 8.54 -5.13
CA ALA A 55 -12.29 8.25 -3.84
C ALA A 55 -13.34 8.01 -2.75
N LEU A 56 -14.44 8.79 -2.74
CA LEU A 56 -15.53 8.59 -1.80
C LEU A 56 -16.22 7.24 -1.98
N ASN A 57 -16.46 6.82 -3.23
CA ASN A 57 -17.01 5.47 -3.49
C ASN A 57 -16.09 4.37 -2.93
N LEU A 58 -14.75 4.54 -3.07
CA LEU A 58 -13.80 3.60 -2.51
C LEU A 58 -13.78 3.62 -0.96
N MET A 59 -14.00 4.79 -0.36
CA MET A 59 -14.18 4.94 1.09
C MET A 59 -15.48 4.27 1.57
N ASP A 60 -16.57 4.41 0.82
CA ASP A 60 -17.84 3.74 1.11
C ASP A 60 -17.65 2.21 1.06
N GLU A 61 -16.98 1.67 0.03
CA GLU A 61 -16.64 0.24 -0.08
C GLU A 61 -15.79 -0.24 1.12
N TYR A 62 -14.82 0.54 1.56
CA TYR A 62 -14.02 0.25 2.75
C TYR A 62 -14.86 0.19 4.02
N LEU A 63 -15.74 1.19 4.22
CA LEU A 63 -16.60 1.25 5.39
C LEU A 63 -17.58 0.06 5.41
N ASP A 64 -18.12 -0.32 4.25
CA ASP A 64 -19.02 -1.47 4.12
C ASP A 64 -18.29 -2.79 4.42
N GLU A 65 -17.04 -2.96 3.95
CA GLU A 65 -16.23 -4.16 4.17
C GLU A 65 -16.02 -4.46 5.67
N TYR A 66 -15.79 -3.43 6.48
CA TYR A 66 -15.53 -3.61 7.91
C TYR A 66 -16.74 -3.38 8.82
N GLY A 67 -17.95 -3.23 8.23
CA GLY A 67 -19.19 -3.02 8.97
C GLY A 67 -19.38 -1.59 9.50
N TYR A 68 -18.64 -0.62 8.96
CA TYR A 68 -18.69 0.79 9.34
C TYR A 68 -19.55 1.65 8.43
N SER A 69 -20.52 1.08 7.69
CA SER A 69 -21.36 1.80 6.73
C SER A 69 -21.82 3.15 7.26
N GLY A 70 -21.49 4.23 6.57
CA GLY A 70 -21.85 5.61 6.95
C GLY A 70 -21.05 6.22 8.12
N MET A 71 -20.11 5.49 8.72
CA MET A 71 -19.30 5.98 9.85
C MET A 71 -18.00 6.65 9.37
N TYR A 72 -18.11 7.77 8.66
CA TYR A 72 -16.95 8.46 8.05
C TYR A 72 -15.88 8.94 9.02
N THR A 73 -16.20 9.00 10.33
CA THR A 73 -15.20 9.27 11.38
C THR A 73 -14.13 8.19 11.50
N GLN A 74 -14.34 7.00 10.94
CA GLN A 74 -13.33 5.94 10.86
C GLN A 74 -12.26 6.19 9.79
N LEU A 75 -12.49 7.17 8.89
CA LEU A 75 -11.58 7.52 7.80
C LEU A 75 -10.57 8.61 8.16
N ASP A 76 -10.59 9.12 9.39
CA ASP A 76 -9.73 10.22 9.83
C ASP A 76 -8.25 9.96 9.45
N LYS A 77 -7.66 10.92 8.71
CA LYS A 77 -6.25 10.92 8.26
C LYS A 77 -5.89 9.94 7.13
N ASN A 78 -6.84 9.15 6.62
CA ASN A 78 -6.57 8.14 5.58
C ASN A 78 -6.90 8.59 4.15
N GLU A 79 -7.37 9.83 3.95
CA GLU A 79 -7.75 10.37 2.63
C GLU A 79 -6.68 10.16 1.55
N ASP A 80 -5.43 10.51 1.86
CA ASP A 80 -4.31 10.38 0.91
C ASP A 80 -4.09 8.91 0.47
N SER A 81 -4.33 7.95 1.37
CA SER A 81 -4.25 6.52 1.04
C SER A 81 -5.34 6.10 0.06
N PHE A 82 -6.58 6.57 0.24
CA PHE A 82 -7.66 6.28 -0.70
C PHE A 82 -7.46 6.94 -2.07
N LEU A 83 -6.95 8.16 -2.13
CA LEU A 83 -6.62 8.83 -3.40
C LEU A 83 -5.54 8.07 -4.18
N LYS A 84 -4.50 7.59 -3.48
CA LYS A 84 -3.43 6.80 -4.09
C LYS A 84 -3.93 5.45 -4.56
N LEU A 85 -4.74 4.77 -3.73
CA LEU A 85 -5.34 3.50 -4.07
C LEU A 85 -6.26 3.62 -5.28
N ASP A 86 -7.17 4.60 -5.32
CA ASP A 86 -8.04 4.87 -6.47
C ASP A 86 -7.24 5.06 -7.76
N SER A 87 -6.17 5.87 -7.70
CA SER A 87 -5.27 6.07 -8.84
C SER A 87 -4.56 4.78 -9.29
N ALA A 88 -4.14 3.93 -8.36
CA ALA A 88 -3.51 2.65 -8.66
C ALA A 88 -4.49 1.67 -9.29
N LEU A 89 -5.67 1.48 -8.68
CA LEU A 89 -6.71 0.56 -9.17
C LEU A 89 -7.19 0.92 -10.58
N LYS A 90 -7.33 2.21 -10.90
CA LYS A 90 -7.68 2.67 -12.26
C LYS A 90 -6.63 2.25 -13.29
N LYS A 91 -5.34 2.33 -12.93
CA LYS A 91 -4.25 1.90 -13.82
C LYS A 91 -4.24 0.39 -14.01
N TYR A 92 -4.44 -0.38 -12.94
CA TYR A 92 -4.52 -1.84 -13.02
C TYR A 92 -5.70 -2.30 -13.87
N LYS A 93 -6.89 -1.70 -13.69
CA LYS A 93 -8.08 -1.99 -14.52
C LYS A 93 -7.89 -1.63 -16.00
N ALA A 94 -7.14 -0.57 -16.29
CA ALA A 94 -6.81 -0.20 -17.66
C ALA A 94 -5.79 -1.13 -18.34
N GLY A 95 -5.17 -2.01 -17.56
CA GLY A 95 -4.09 -2.90 -17.99
C GLY A 95 -2.72 -2.26 -17.84
N VAL A 96 -1.84 -2.93 -17.10
CA VAL A 96 -0.45 -2.53 -16.92
C VAL A 96 0.47 -3.51 -17.67
N ALA A 97 1.68 -3.07 -17.97
CA ALA A 97 2.72 -3.91 -18.52
C ALA A 97 3.23 -4.89 -17.45
N SER A 98 2.42 -5.89 -17.11
CA SER A 98 2.81 -6.99 -16.23
C SER A 98 3.58 -8.05 -17.02
N MET A 99 4.41 -8.81 -16.31
CA MET A 99 5.16 -9.92 -16.93
C MET A 99 4.32 -11.22 -17.03
N TRP A 100 3.07 -11.17 -16.60
CA TRP A 100 2.13 -12.29 -16.58
C TRP A 100 0.70 -11.82 -16.87
N PRO A 101 -0.18 -12.69 -17.39
CA PRO A 101 -1.58 -12.37 -17.66
C PRO A 101 -2.39 -12.46 -16.35
N TYR A 102 -2.53 -11.33 -15.65
CA TYR A 102 -3.40 -11.23 -14.47
C TYR A 102 -4.85 -10.96 -14.90
N ASP A 103 -5.79 -11.31 -14.03
CA ASP A 103 -7.21 -10.99 -14.19
C ASP A 103 -7.47 -9.54 -13.69
N PRO A 104 -7.83 -8.59 -14.59
CA PRO A 104 -8.10 -7.22 -14.19
C PRO A 104 -9.28 -7.05 -13.22
N GLU A 105 -10.16 -8.04 -13.10
CA GLU A 105 -11.28 -8.00 -12.15
C GLU A 105 -10.94 -8.70 -10.84
N ALA A 106 -10.53 -9.97 -10.88
CA ALA A 106 -10.26 -10.76 -9.69
C ALA A 106 -9.00 -10.30 -8.95
N ASP A 107 -7.85 -10.26 -9.63
CA ASP A 107 -6.59 -9.90 -8.97
C ASP A 107 -6.58 -8.44 -8.48
N VAL A 108 -7.27 -7.54 -9.18
CA VAL A 108 -7.38 -6.13 -8.75
C VAL A 108 -8.37 -5.98 -7.59
N ALA A 109 -9.38 -6.83 -7.50
CA ALA A 109 -10.26 -6.89 -6.33
C ALA A 109 -9.49 -7.35 -5.09
N ASP A 110 -8.67 -8.40 -5.22
CA ASP A 110 -7.79 -8.89 -4.13
C ASP A 110 -6.81 -7.79 -3.68
N LEU A 111 -6.17 -7.10 -4.62
CA LEU A 111 -5.28 -5.96 -4.29
C LEU A 111 -6.02 -4.85 -3.53
N LYS A 112 -7.28 -4.57 -3.88
CA LYS A 112 -8.10 -3.57 -3.18
C LYS A 112 -8.35 -4.01 -1.74
N LEU A 113 -8.75 -5.26 -1.50
CA LEU A 113 -9.00 -5.78 -0.15
C LEU A 113 -7.72 -5.78 0.69
N ILE A 114 -6.60 -6.23 0.15
CA ILE A 114 -5.29 -6.16 0.81
C ILE A 114 -4.95 -4.70 1.19
N ALA A 115 -5.14 -3.76 0.26
CA ALA A 115 -4.88 -2.35 0.54
C ALA A 115 -5.82 -1.79 1.63
N PHE A 116 -7.06 -2.23 1.72
CA PHE A 116 -7.99 -1.88 2.78
C PHE A 116 -7.50 -2.37 4.14
N ASP A 117 -7.00 -3.59 4.23
CA ASP A 117 -6.42 -4.14 5.44
C ASP A 117 -5.19 -3.34 5.91
N TYR A 118 -4.31 -2.94 5.00
CA TYR A 118 -3.16 -2.08 5.32
C TYR A 118 -3.58 -0.66 5.74
N ILE A 119 -4.66 -0.10 5.20
CA ILE A 119 -5.23 1.17 5.67
C ILE A 119 -5.79 0.99 7.09
N ARG A 120 -6.54 -0.08 7.36
CA ARG A 120 -7.10 -0.40 8.66
C ARG A 120 -6.02 -0.63 9.71
N ALA A 121 -4.97 -1.32 9.36
CA ALA A 121 -3.80 -1.56 10.21
C ALA A 121 -2.97 -0.29 10.47
N ASN A 122 -3.25 0.81 9.78
CA ASN A 122 -2.52 2.08 9.89
C ASN A 122 -1.01 1.92 9.67
N PHE A 123 -0.65 1.09 8.69
CA PHE A 123 0.75 0.86 8.32
C PHE A 123 1.40 2.12 7.75
N GLU A 124 2.74 2.17 7.84
CA GLU A 124 3.51 3.29 7.31
C GLU A 124 3.20 3.54 5.82
N GLN A 125 3.08 4.81 5.46
CA GLN A 125 2.76 5.25 4.10
C GLN A 125 3.75 4.73 3.04
N THR A 126 4.97 4.40 3.42
CA THR A 126 5.99 3.86 2.51
C THR A 126 5.64 2.43 2.10
N LEU A 127 5.36 1.55 3.07
CA LEU A 127 4.95 0.17 2.82
C LEU A 127 3.66 0.12 1.99
N PHE A 128 2.67 0.90 2.37
CA PHE A 128 1.42 1.00 1.64
C PHE A 128 1.62 1.37 0.16
N ARG A 129 2.49 2.35 -0.12
CA ARG A 129 2.81 2.76 -1.51
C ARG A 129 3.49 1.66 -2.31
N ASP A 130 4.35 0.88 -1.68
CA ASP A 130 5.04 -0.23 -2.34
C ASP A 130 4.05 -1.34 -2.72
N ILE A 131 3.10 -1.66 -1.83
CA ILE A 131 2.06 -2.68 -2.06
C ILE A 131 1.18 -2.31 -3.25
N ILE A 132 0.70 -1.06 -3.32
CA ILE A 132 -0.16 -0.58 -4.42
C ILE A 132 0.65 -0.09 -5.63
N SER A 133 1.97 -0.24 -5.63
CA SER A 133 2.86 0.24 -6.69
C SER A 133 2.54 -0.41 -8.03
N VAL A 134 2.31 0.41 -9.04
CA VAL A 134 1.98 -0.04 -10.40
C VAL A 134 3.25 -0.30 -11.20
N PRO A 135 3.43 -1.50 -11.79
CA PRO A 135 4.58 -1.80 -12.65
C PRO A 135 4.66 -0.80 -13.80
N SER A 136 5.86 -0.34 -14.10
CA SER A 136 6.08 0.56 -15.23
C SER A 136 7.16 0.01 -16.16
N ALA A 137 7.15 0.42 -17.43
CA ALA A 137 8.17 0.03 -18.41
C ALA A 137 9.60 0.39 -17.96
N LYS A 138 9.77 1.44 -17.14
CA LYS A 138 11.07 1.86 -16.59
C LYS A 138 11.47 1.13 -15.31
N LYS A 139 10.51 0.62 -14.56
CA LYS A 139 10.68 -0.08 -13.28
C LYS A 139 9.72 -1.27 -13.19
N PRO A 140 9.86 -2.28 -14.04
CA PRO A 140 8.92 -3.41 -14.06
C PRO A 140 8.96 -4.24 -12.76
N ALA A 141 10.09 -4.28 -12.08
CA ALA A 141 10.30 -5.08 -10.87
C ALA A 141 10.04 -4.32 -9.57
N SER A 142 9.37 -3.16 -9.60
CA SER A 142 9.13 -2.33 -8.40
C SER A 142 7.73 -2.53 -7.79
N SER A 143 7.04 -3.61 -8.12
CA SER A 143 5.69 -3.89 -7.65
C SER A 143 5.55 -5.38 -7.35
N PHE A 144 4.87 -5.72 -6.27
CA PHE A 144 4.49 -7.12 -5.98
C PHE A 144 3.70 -7.75 -7.12
N PHE A 145 2.93 -6.94 -7.81
CA PHE A 145 2.15 -7.33 -8.98
C PHE A 145 2.99 -7.53 -10.27
N ALA A 146 4.27 -7.28 -10.23
CA ALA A 146 5.15 -7.40 -11.42
C ALA A 146 5.34 -8.85 -11.86
N LYS A 147 5.26 -9.80 -10.92
CA LYS A 147 5.48 -11.24 -11.14
C LYS A 147 4.42 -12.06 -10.48
N GLN A 148 3.88 -13.04 -11.20
CA GLN A 148 2.83 -13.93 -10.73
C GLN A 148 3.19 -14.62 -9.40
N GLU A 149 4.35 -15.23 -9.33
CA GLU A 149 4.81 -15.96 -8.14
C GLU A 149 4.94 -15.09 -6.87
N VAL A 150 5.31 -13.82 -7.03
CA VAL A 150 5.41 -12.87 -5.91
C VAL A 150 4.01 -12.42 -5.49
N TRP A 151 3.17 -12.07 -6.46
CA TRP A 151 1.80 -11.65 -6.18
C TRP A 151 0.98 -12.74 -5.50
N GLU A 152 0.97 -13.95 -6.07
CA GLU A 152 0.22 -15.07 -5.52
C GLU A 152 0.69 -15.42 -4.11
N SER A 153 2.01 -15.50 -3.88
CA SER A 153 2.54 -15.79 -2.54
C SER A 153 2.20 -14.68 -1.54
N PHE A 154 2.32 -13.41 -1.93
CA PHE A 154 1.99 -12.28 -1.08
C PHE A 154 0.51 -12.26 -0.70
N ARG A 155 -0.37 -12.41 -1.71
CA ARG A 155 -1.82 -12.45 -1.56
C ARG A 155 -2.26 -13.61 -0.66
N ASP A 156 -1.79 -14.82 -0.96
CA ASP A 156 -2.24 -16.03 -0.26
C ASP A 156 -1.81 -16.00 1.21
N GLN A 157 -0.60 -15.51 1.53
CA GLN A 157 -0.15 -15.32 2.90
C GLN A 157 -0.95 -14.24 3.62
N HIS A 158 -1.28 -13.14 2.93
CA HIS A 158 -2.09 -12.06 3.49
C HIS A 158 -3.48 -12.58 3.91
N PHE A 159 -4.20 -13.23 3.00
CA PHE A 159 -5.54 -13.76 3.31
C PHE A 159 -5.49 -14.90 4.33
N ALA A 160 -4.48 -15.76 4.31
CA ALA A 160 -4.31 -16.77 5.34
C ALA A 160 -4.14 -16.14 6.74
N THR A 161 -3.49 -14.99 6.83
CA THR A 161 -3.34 -14.24 8.08
C THR A 161 -4.67 -13.64 8.53
N THR A 162 -5.38 -12.94 7.65
CA THR A 162 -6.63 -12.25 8.00
C THR A 162 -7.75 -13.23 8.31
N ASP A 163 -7.87 -14.33 7.57
CA ASP A 163 -8.87 -15.38 7.78
C ASP A 163 -8.70 -16.12 9.11
N ALA A 164 -7.47 -16.18 9.63
CA ALA A 164 -7.19 -16.80 10.93
C ALA A 164 -7.60 -15.93 12.12
N ILE A 165 -7.88 -14.64 11.91
CA ILE A 165 -8.19 -13.69 12.98
C ILE A 165 -9.69 -13.68 13.25
N GLN A 166 -10.06 -14.11 14.44
CA GLN A 166 -11.42 -13.92 14.93
C GLN A 166 -11.53 -12.55 15.60
N GLU A 167 -12.51 -11.78 15.19
CA GLU A 167 -12.85 -10.50 15.77
C GLU A 167 -14.37 -10.38 16.02
N GLU A 168 -14.75 -9.50 16.94
CA GLU A 168 -16.14 -9.22 17.21
C GLU A 168 -16.72 -8.35 16.08
N SER A 169 -17.95 -8.66 15.66
CA SER A 169 -18.63 -7.84 14.65
C SER A 169 -18.98 -6.46 15.17
N VAL A 170 -19.13 -5.49 14.27
CA VAL A 170 -19.56 -4.13 14.64
C VAL A 170 -20.98 -4.16 15.21
N GLU A 171 -21.84 -5.01 14.66
CA GLU A 171 -23.23 -5.22 15.11
C GLU A 171 -23.27 -5.72 16.57
N ASP A 172 -22.41 -6.69 16.92
CA ASP A 172 -22.32 -7.20 18.28
C ASP A 172 -21.85 -6.15 19.28
N ILE A 173 -20.88 -5.31 18.87
CA ILE A 173 -20.40 -4.19 19.68
C ILE A 173 -21.53 -3.18 19.88
N MET A 174 -22.26 -2.82 18.82
CA MET A 174 -23.39 -1.90 18.89
C MET A 174 -24.52 -2.46 19.75
N ALA A 175 -24.81 -3.76 19.66
CA ALA A 175 -25.84 -4.42 20.45
C ALA A 175 -25.55 -4.39 21.96
N LYS A 176 -24.29 -4.31 22.37
CA LYS A 176 -23.87 -4.13 23.78
C LYS A 176 -24.11 -2.71 24.30
N ASN A 177 -24.48 -1.78 23.41
CA ASN A 177 -24.73 -0.37 23.73
C ASN A 177 -23.65 0.26 24.63
N PRO A 178 -22.37 0.27 24.20
CA PRO A 178 -21.29 0.79 25.02
C PRO A 178 -21.48 2.30 25.27
N PRO A 179 -21.05 2.82 26.42
CA PRO A 179 -21.18 4.24 26.76
C PRO A 179 -20.41 5.16 25.80
N ASP A 180 -19.41 4.62 25.12
CA ASP A 180 -18.62 5.30 24.08
C ASP A 180 -18.38 4.32 22.93
N LEU A 181 -19.24 4.37 21.92
CA LEU A 181 -19.16 3.50 20.74
C LEU A 181 -17.87 3.75 19.94
N THR A 182 -17.48 5.00 19.75
CA THR A 182 -16.27 5.35 18.99
C THR A 182 -15.03 4.73 19.64
N ARG A 183 -14.93 4.78 20.94
CA ARG A 183 -13.82 4.16 21.67
C ARG A 183 -13.84 2.63 21.55
N ALA A 184 -15.02 2.01 21.60
CA ALA A 184 -15.17 0.56 21.46
C ALA A 184 -14.73 0.08 20.06
N LEU A 185 -15.14 0.79 19.00
CA LEU A 185 -14.73 0.48 17.63
C LEU A 185 -13.21 0.68 17.42
N LYS A 186 -12.66 1.76 17.94
CA LYS A 186 -11.20 1.97 17.91
C LYS A 186 -10.43 0.86 18.64
N ALA A 187 -10.94 0.39 19.77
CA ALA A 187 -10.31 -0.71 20.51
C ALA A 187 -10.34 -2.03 19.71
N ARG A 188 -11.43 -2.31 18.98
CA ARG A 188 -11.54 -3.44 18.06
C ARG A 188 -10.43 -3.38 16.98
N ASP A 189 -10.30 -2.24 16.31
CA ASP A 189 -9.29 -2.08 15.25
C ASP A 189 -7.86 -2.13 15.79
N GLN A 190 -7.60 -1.56 16.97
CA GLN A 190 -6.30 -1.68 17.63
C GLN A 190 -5.94 -3.13 17.99
N GLN A 191 -6.91 -3.92 18.46
CA GLN A 191 -6.68 -5.34 18.74
C GLN A 191 -6.40 -6.13 17.47
N TRP A 192 -7.10 -5.83 16.38
CA TRP A 192 -6.87 -6.45 15.09
C TRP A 192 -5.49 -6.05 14.55
N GLN A 193 -5.14 -4.76 14.58
CA GLN A 193 -3.85 -4.24 14.18
C GLN A 193 -2.68 -4.96 14.87
N GLN A 194 -2.76 -5.13 16.20
CA GLN A 194 -1.73 -5.84 16.97
C GLN A 194 -1.51 -7.29 16.52
N LYS A 195 -2.57 -7.94 16.00
CA LYS A 195 -2.48 -9.33 15.52
C LYS A 195 -1.87 -9.44 14.12
N VAL A 196 -2.05 -8.42 13.27
CA VAL A 196 -1.57 -8.45 11.88
C VAL A 196 -0.21 -7.77 11.70
N GLU A 197 0.24 -6.95 12.64
CA GLU A 197 1.44 -6.11 12.51
C GLU A 197 2.67 -6.95 12.11
N GLU A 198 3.06 -7.91 12.93
CA GLU A 198 4.22 -8.77 12.63
C GLU A 198 4.01 -9.66 11.40
N PRO A 199 2.88 -10.39 11.21
CA PRO A 199 2.67 -11.18 10.00
C PRO A 199 2.65 -10.38 8.70
N PHE A 200 2.11 -9.16 8.72
CA PHE A 200 2.09 -8.30 7.53
C PHE A 200 3.48 -7.77 7.20
N ASP A 201 4.26 -7.36 8.21
CA ASP A 201 5.65 -6.96 8.03
C ASP A 201 6.49 -8.09 7.47
N ASP A 202 6.36 -9.30 8.01
CA ASP A 202 7.08 -10.48 7.54
C ASP A 202 6.74 -10.83 6.10
N ASN A 203 5.45 -10.83 5.75
CA ASN A 203 4.99 -11.07 4.38
C ASN A 203 5.52 -10.01 3.39
N TYR A 204 5.49 -8.73 3.80
CA TYR A 204 6.05 -7.64 3.02
C TYR A 204 7.55 -7.82 2.79
N LEU A 205 8.33 -8.07 3.85
CA LEU A 205 9.78 -8.22 3.77
C LEU A 205 10.18 -9.42 2.91
N GLN A 206 9.54 -10.57 3.08
CA GLN A 206 9.79 -11.76 2.26
C GLN A 206 9.51 -11.50 0.77
N SER A 207 8.40 -10.84 0.46
CA SER A 207 8.02 -10.50 -0.91
C SER A 207 8.99 -9.49 -1.54
N MET A 208 9.44 -8.50 -0.78
CA MET A 208 10.46 -7.53 -1.20
C MET A 208 11.80 -8.20 -1.47
N ASP A 209 12.21 -9.15 -0.63
CA ASP A 209 13.46 -9.90 -0.84
C ASP A 209 13.41 -10.72 -2.13
N VAL A 210 12.29 -11.37 -2.42
CA VAL A 210 12.12 -12.10 -3.69
C VAL A 210 12.20 -11.14 -4.87
N LEU A 211 11.51 -10.00 -4.84
CA LEU A 211 11.58 -8.98 -5.90
C LEU A 211 13.00 -8.44 -6.11
N ASN A 212 13.69 -8.13 -5.01
CA ASN A 212 15.06 -7.64 -5.05
C ASN A 212 16.01 -8.69 -5.64
N ASN A 213 15.86 -9.95 -5.26
CA ASN A 213 16.66 -11.04 -5.79
C ASN A 213 16.44 -11.19 -7.30
N HIS A 214 15.20 -11.10 -7.77
CA HIS A 214 14.92 -11.12 -9.22
C HIS A 214 15.49 -9.90 -9.95
N ALA A 215 15.37 -8.71 -9.37
CA ALA A 215 15.94 -7.49 -9.95
C ALA A 215 17.48 -7.56 -10.02
N ASN A 216 18.09 -8.16 -9.01
CA ASN A 216 19.53 -8.34 -8.91
C ASN A 216 20.04 -9.41 -9.89
N ALA A 217 19.34 -10.53 -10.02
CA ALA A 217 19.66 -11.58 -10.98
C ALA A 217 19.61 -11.08 -12.43
N ALA A 218 18.78 -10.10 -12.74
CA ALA A 218 18.71 -9.49 -14.08
C ALA A 218 19.86 -8.50 -14.37
N ARG A 219 20.74 -8.21 -13.39
CA ARG A 219 21.81 -7.20 -13.51
C ARG A 219 23.14 -7.70 -12.93
N PRO A 220 23.69 -8.83 -13.42
CA PRO A 220 24.87 -9.46 -12.80
C PRO A 220 26.08 -8.52 -12.76
N LEU A 221 26.33 -7.72 -13.81
CA LEU A 221 27.44 -6.77 -13.83
C LEU A 221 27.32 -5.73 -12.71
N GLN A 222 26.12 -5.16 -12.49
CA GLN A 222 25.92 -4.17 -11.42
C GLN A 222 26.12 -4.78 -10.04
N GLN A 223 25.72 -6.04 -9.83
CA GLN A 223 25.96 -6.73 -8.57
C GLN A 223 27.42 -7.01 -8.33
N LEU A 224 28.14 -7.47 -9.35
CA LEU A 224 29.60 -7.66 -9.26
C LEU A 224 30.32 -6.33 -8.95
N MET A 225 29.94 -5.23 -9.62
CA MET A 225 30.50 -3.91 -9.34
C MET A 225 30.24 -3.44 -7.90
N LYS A 226 29.04 -3.64 -7.38
CA LYS A 226 28.70 -3.32 -5.98
C LYS A 226 29.52 -4.17 -5.00
N ALA A 227 29.67 -5.47 -5.27
CA ALA A 227 30.48 -6.34 -4.44
C ALA A 227 31.95 -5.91 -4.43
N CYS A 228 32.54 -5.57 -5.59
CA CYS A 228 33.89 -5.02 -5.66
C CYS A 228 34.03 -3.73 -4.85
N GLN A 229 33.11 -2.77 -5.02
CA GLN A 229 33.12 -1.52 -4.27
C GLN A 229 33.00 -1.76 -2.73
N ALA A 230 32.16 -2.70 -2.32
CA ALA A 230 32.04 -3.05 -0.91
C ALA A 230 33.32 -3.66 -0.34
N LEU A 231 34.04 -4.45 -1.15
CA LEU A 231 35.33 -5.03 -0.75
C LEU A 231 36.44 -3.98 -0.67
N GLU A 232 36.45 -2.97 -1.52
CA GLU A 232 37.46 -1.88 -1.52
C GLU A 232 37.47 -1.08 -0.23
N VAL A 233 36.35 -0.95 0.49
CA VAL A 233 36.25 -0.19 1.74
C VAL A 233 36.57 -1.05 2.99
N VAL A 234 36.87 -2.35 2.83
CA VAL A 234 37.24 -3.23 3.93
C VAL A 234 38.66 -2.90 4.38
N ASP A 235 38.80 -2.44 5.63
CA ASP A 235 40.12 -2.21 6.22
C ASP A 235 40.70 -3.53 6.72
N VAL A 236 41.56 -4.12 5.89
CA VAL A 236 42.25 -5.40 6.15
C VAL A 236 43.29 -5.30 7.27
N ASN A 237 43.65 -4.06 7.71
CA ASN A 237 44.65 -3.84 8.76
C ASN A 237 44.02 -3.80 10.18
N GLN A 238 42.68 -3.78 10.23
CA GLN A 238 42.02 -3.83 11.53
C GLN A 238 42.30 -5.16 12.28
N PRO A 239 42.65 -5.10 13.58
CA PRO A 239 42.91 -6.35 14.37
C PRO A 239 41.73 -7.32 14.34
N SER A 240 40.49 -6.81 14.31
CA SER A 240 39.28 -7.62 14.20
C SER A 240 39.18 -8.40 12.87
N PHE A 241 39.71 -7.87 11.78
CA PHE A 241 39.74 -8.55 10.49
C PHE A 241 40.57 -9.87 10.55
N LEU A 242 41.70 -9.85 11.26
CA LEU A 242 42.59 -11.00 11.37
C LEU A 242 42.15 -12.03 12.41
N SER A 243 41.41 -11.60 13.43
CA SER A 243 41.04 -12.43 14.56
C SER A 243 39.62 -13.00 14.54
N ASP A 244 38.72 -12.45 13.69
CA ASP A 244 37.34 -12.90 13.61
C ASP A 244 37.21 -14.14 12.71
N ARG A 245 36.77 -15.26 13.30
CA ARG A 245 36.52 -16.49 12.55
C ARG A 245 35.47 -16.37 11.47
N ASN A 246 34.50 -15.46 11.63
CA ASN A 246 33.47 -15.19 10.62
C ASN A 246 34.06 -14.51 9.37
N VAL A 247 35.07 -13.66 9.54
CA VAL A 247 35.80 -13.06 8.41
C VAL A 247 36.49 -14.14 7.57
N LEU A 248 37.16 -15.11 8.25
CA LEU A 248 37.77 -16.22 7.54
C LEU A 248 36.75 -17.07 6.76
N GLY A 249 35.58 -17.30 7.36
CA GLY A 249 34.45 -17.98 6.66
C GLY A 249 33.98 -17.23 5.42
N CYS A 250 33.75 -15.92 5.54
CA CYS A 250 33.36 -15.06 4.44
C CYS A 250 34.40 -15.03 3.30
N VAL A 251 35.69 -14.93 3.65
CA VAL A 251 36.77 -14.91 2.63
C VAL A 251 36.82 -16.24 1.87
N LYS A 252 36.65 -17.39 2.55
CA LYS A 252 36.56 -18.68 1.87
C LYS A 252 35.38 -18.78 0.92
N SER A 253 34.21 -18.34 1.35
CA SER A 253 33.00 -18.32 0.49
C SER A 253 33.20 -17.40 -0.71
N LEU A 254 33.84 -16.24 -0.55
CA LEU A 254 34.17 -15.35 -1.66
C LEU A 254 35.10 -16.01 -2.67
N ASP A 255 36.12 -16.71 -2.20
CA ASP A 255 37.06 -17.45 -3.05
C ASP A 255 36.36 -18.55 -3.87
N GLU A 256 35.46 -19.30 -3.23
CA GLU A 256 34.61 -20.30 -3.92
C GLU A 256 33.75 -19.66 -5.01
N PHE A 257 33.09 -18.53 -4.73
CA PHE A 257 32.30 -17.81 -5.74
C PHE A 257 33.16 -17.31 -6.90
N VAL A 258 34.32 -16.71 -6.61
CA VAL A 258 35.25 -16.21 -7.65
C VAL A 258 35.74 -17.34 -8.51
N THR A 259 36.10 -18.48 -7.93
CA THR A 259 36.54 -19.68 -8.64
C THR A 259 35.43 -20.18 -9.59
N LYS A 260 34.22 -20.30 -9.08
CA LYS A 260 33.05 -20.71 -9.90
C LYS A 260 32.77 -19.73 -11.03
N PHE A 261 32.90 -18.43 -10.81
CA PHE A 261 32.70 -17.43 -11.87
C PHE A 261 33.79 -17.53 -12.96
N LYS A 262 35.06 -17.76 -12.56
CA LYS A 262 36.15 -17.99 -13.51
C LYS A 262 35.91 -19.22 -14.38
N GLU A 263 35.49 -20.33 -13.78
CA GLU A 263 35.14 -21.55 -14.54
C GLU A 263 34.03 -21.30 -15.57
N ILE A 264 32.96 -20.60 -15.16
CA ILE A 264 31.84 -20.29 -16.09
C ILE A 264 32.25 -19.35 -17.19
N LEU A 265 33.14 -18.39 -16.90
CA LEU A 265 33.61 -17.40 -17.87
C LEU A 265 34.81 -17.91 -18.73
N GLY A 266 35.34 -19.09 -18.41
CA GLY A 266 36.49 -19.66 -19.11
C GLY A 266 37.80 -18.93 -18.84
N LEU A 267 37.98 -18.36 -17.62
CA LEU A 267 39.16 -17.59 -17.19
C LEU A 267 40.12 -18.44 -16.37
#